data_d60409664bd402681343a05bb5aea443
#
_entry.id   d60409664bd402681343a05bb5aea443
#
_cell.length_a   1.000
_cell.length_b   1.000
_cell.length_c   1.000
_cell.angle_alpha   90.00
_cell.angle_beta   90.00
_cell.angle_gamma   90.00
#
_symmetry.space_group_name_H-M   'P 1'
#
loop_
_entity.id
_entity.type
_entity.pdbx_description
1 polymer ?
#
loop_
_entity_poly.entity_id
_entity_poly.type
_entity_poly.pdbx_seq_one_letter_code
_entity_poly.pdbx_strand_id
1 'polypeptide(L)'
;MTQIAKVAVAAATYAIDKPYDYLVPSGMELSVGCRVTVPFGRGNRTAEGMVLQLRQEVPAKPLKAIRNLLDQEPVLTEKEIRLALWMRQRYFCTFYDALHTILPAAVWYRYREIWSLCPTAEEEGLTEREQAVCRMLSDGPQERETLCTALGEDIPPVLYQMKKKGLVSVETETSRKVKDHMVELASLAAPAQEVLERLERRRRSAPRQYEAAAFLAKCGETTVHDLCYFTGATRQTLRSLEKQGLIALRSREEYRISPREYGVPAEEITLNQQQQEAYDSILRQTETGRAGVTLLQGVTGSGKTLVYIRLAQTLLEQGKSVMILVPEIALTPQMMARFTAYFGRKVALLHSGLRLTERWDQYKRIRRGEAAVVLGTRSAVFAPLERLGLIILDEEQESSYESEKAPCYHARDIAKYRCVQEGARLVLGSATPTVETAYYARKGDYGLCRLTERFNQRRLPQVILADMRRELRDGNFSCISRPLQQELERNLAAGEQSILFLNRRGSSRQLLCPQCGYVPQCPRCSVYLTYHSANRRMMCHYCGHSERSSDTCPVCGGIMKHVGTGTQKVEEELHDLFPGTEVLRMDADTAAGRHEQLLDKFEREQIPILL
;
A
#
# COMPACT_ATOMS: atom_id res chain seq x y z
N MET A 1 -27.27 21.93 28.61
CA MET A 1 -27.10 21.61 27.18
C MET A 1 -26.38 20.28 27.12
N THR A 2 -26.86 19.37 26.30
CA THR A 2 -26.27 18.01 26.19
C THR A 2 -25.37 17.94 24.96
N GLN A 3 -24.20 17.35 25.09
CA GLN A 3 -23.31 17.20 23.96
C GLN A 3 -23.78 16.05 23.09
N ILE A 4 -23.91 16.30 21.78
CA ILE A 4 -24.32 15.33 20.76
C ILE A 4 -23.18 15.16 19.76
N ALA A 5 -22.86 13.89 19.45
CA ALA A 5 -21.88 13.52 18.43
C ALA A 5 -22.56 13.00 17.16
N LYS A 6 -22.17 13.51 15.99
CA LYS A 6 -22.47 12.89 14.70
C LYS A 6 -21.44 11.83 14.39
N VAL A 7 -21.88 10.59 14.19
CA VAL A 7 -21.02 9.42 14.06
C VAL A 7 -21.30 8.71 12.73
N ALA A 8 -20.26 8.46 11.96
CA ALA A 8 -20.30 7.52 10.83
C ALA A 8 -20.12 6.11 11.39
N VAL A 9 -21.04 5.20 11.08
CA VAL A 9 -21.10 3.86 11.69
C VAL A 9 -20.70 2.77 10.69
N ALA A 10 -19.79 1.89 11.07
CA ALA A 10 -19.26 0.80 10.24
C ALA A 10 -20.35 -0.18 9.72
N ALA A 11 -21.42 -0.34 10.48
CA ALA A 11 -22.52 -1.24 10.13
C ALA A 11 -23.55 -0.62 9.16
N ALA A 12 -23.39 0.65 8.75
CA ALA A 12 -24.29 1.29 7.81
C ALA A 12 -24.00 0.80 6.37
N THR A 13 -25.04 0.29 5.70
CA THR A 13 -24.96 0.00 4.25
C THR A 13 -25.16 1.28 3.45
N TYR A 14 -24.79 1.29 2.18
CA TYR A 14 -24.89 2.48 1.32
C TYR A 14 -26.28 3.12 1.32
N ALA A 15 -27.34 2.30 1.34
CA ALA A 15 -28.75 2.77 1.35
C ALA A 15 -29.13 3.58 2.61
N ILE A 16 -28.47 3.34 3.74
CA ILE A 16 -28.71 4.00 5.02
C ILE A 16 -27.49 4.77 5.52
N ASP A 17 -26.52 5.01 4.63
CA ASP A 17 -25.26 5.69 4.96
C ASP A 17 -25.46 7.18 5.15
N LYS A 18 -25.64 7.55 6.40
CA LYS A 18 -25.67 8.93 6.88
C LYS A 18 -25.00 9.00 8.26
N PRO A 19 -24.49 10.15 8.69
CA PRO A 19 -24.08 10.33 10.08
C PRO A 19 -25.29 10.21 11.01
N TYR A 20 -25.13 9.45 12.10
CA TYR A 20 -26.14 9.26 13.12
C TYR A 20 -25.80 10.07 14.36
N ASP A 21 -26.83 10.64 15.01
CA ASP A 21 -26.67 11.42 16.23
C ASP A 21 -26.68 10.51 17.46
N TYR A 22 -25.71 10.69 18.35
CA TYR A 22 -25.57 9.98 19.62
C TYR A 22 -25.32 10.96 20.76
N LEU A 23 -25.83 10.62 21.95
CA LEU A 23 -25.52 11.34 23.18
C LEU A 23 -24.08 11.02 23.62
N VAL A 24 -23.35 12.05 24.03
CA VAL A 24 -22.06 11.88 24.68
C VAL A 24 -22.31 11.75 26.19
N PRO A 25 -21.91 10.64 26.82
CA PRO A 25 -22.07 10.43 28.26
C PRO A 25 -21.35 11.51 29.09
N SER A 26 -21.91 11.86 30.23
CA SER A 26 -21.28 12.81 31.17
C SER A 26 -19.91 12.27 31.61
N GLY A 27 -18.88 13.12 31.52
CA GLY A 27 -17.49 12.74 31.86
C GLY A 27 -16.68 12.08 30.73
N MET A 28 -17.25 11.88 29.54
CA MET A 28 -16.49 11.41 28.38
C MET A 28 -15.94 12.62 27.61
N GLU A 29 -14.61 12.76 27.61
CA GLU A 29 -13.91 13.74 26.77
C GLU A 29 -13.80 13.21 25.34
N LEU A 30 -14.63 13.75 24.45
CA LEU A 30 -14.74 13.30 23.07
C LEU A 30 -14.30 14.40 22.10
N SER A 31 -13.48 14.04 21.12
CA SER A 31 -13.01 14.93 20.06
C SER A 31 -13.44 14.43 18.68
N VAL A 32 -13.58 15.35 17.74
CA VAL A 32 -13.81 15.02 16.31
C VAL A 32 -12.61 14.21 15.79
N GLY A 33 -12.89 13.14 15.04
CA GLY A 33 -11.85 12.23 14.54
C GLY A 33 -11.49 11.08 15.48
N CYS A 34 -12.12 10.98 16.67
CA CYS A 34 -11.98 9.81 17.54
C CYS A 34 -12.94 8.69 17.12
N ARG A 35 -12.52 7.45 17.35
CA ARG A 35 -13.39 6.28 17.19
C ARG A 35 -14.12 5.96 18.48
N VAL A 36 -15.34 5.49 18.32
CA VAL A 36 -16.24 5.15 19.41
C VAL A 36 -16.95 3.84 19.14
N THR A 37 -17.45 3.19 20.18
CA THR A 37 -18.44 2.12 20.02
C THR A 37 -19.83 2.66 20.30
N VAL A 38 -20.77 2.32 19.41
CA VAL A 38 -22.16 2.79 19.47
C VAL A 38 -23.15 1.64 19.32
N PRO A 39 -24.34 1.73 19.95
CA PRO A 39 -25.43 0.79 19.71
C PRO A 39 -26.13 1.11 18.38
N PHE A 40 -26.10 0.19 17.40
CA PHE A 40 -26.67 0.39 16.08
C PHE A 40 -27.80 -0.58 15.76
N GLY A 41 -28.77 -0.13 14.96
CA GLY A 41 -29.94 -0.92 14.53
C GLY A 41 -30.97 -1.18 15.62
N ARG A 42 -32.02 -1.96 15.28
CA ARG A 42 -33.12 -2.31 16.22
C ARG A 42 -32.65 -3.20 17.37
N GLY A 43 -31.64 -4.04 17.14
CA GLY A 43 -31.07 -4.95 18.13
C GLY A 43 -29.95 -4.35 19.00
N ASN A 44 -29.67 -3.06 18.93
CA ASN A 44 -28.62 -2.38 19.68
C ASN A 44 -27.24 -3.09 19.61
N ARG A 45 -26.90 -3.69 18.47
CA ARG A 45 -25.61 -4.33 18.26
C ARG A 45 -24.50 -3.29 18.41
N THR A 46 -23.42 -3.69 19.07
CA THR A 46 -22.24 -2.81 19.18
C THR A 46 -21.59 -2.68 17.81
N ALA A 47 -21.42 -1.46 17.34
CA ALA A 47 -20.73 -1.13 16.10
C ALA A 47 -19.66 -0.08 16.36
N GLU A 48 -18.58 -0.14 15.60
CA GLU A 48 -17.57 0.93 15.57
C GLU A 48 -18.11 2.12 14.81
N GLY A 49 -17.74 3.31 15.25
CA GLY A 49 -18.11 4.55 14.60
C GLY A 49 -16.99 5.59 14.70
N MET A 50 -17.02 6.53 13.78
CA MET A 50 -16.09 7.67 13.73
C MET A 50 -16.85 8.96 14.01
N VAL A 51 -16.36 9.75 14.96
CA VAL A 51 -16.93 11.05 15.31
C VAL A 51 -16.58 12.07 14.23
N LEU A 52 -17.60 12.59 13.55
CA LEU A 52 -17.46 13.57 12.46
C LEU A 52 -17.69 15.01 12.92
N GLN A 53 -18.56 15.20 13.91
CA GLN A 53 -18.93 16.52 14.41
C GLN A 53 -19.45 16.42 15.84
N LEU A 54 -19.19 17.45 16.64
CA LEU A 54 -19.76 17.63 17.98
C LEU A 54 -20.63 18.89 18.01
N ARG A 55 -21.78 18.81 18.70
CA ARG A 55 -22.72 19.94 18.90
C ARG A 55 -23.21 19.95 20.33
N GLN A 56 -23.62 21.13 20.80
CA GLN A 56 -24.29 21.29 22.07
C GLN A 56 -25.75 21.74 21.81
N GLU A 57 -26.65 20.78 21.88
CA GLU A 57 -28.07 21.00 21.60
C GLU A 57 -28.94 20.20 22.59
N VAL A 58 -30.21 20.58 22.70
CA VAL A 58 -31.21 19.76 23.39
C VAL A 58 -31.82 18.81 22.34
N PRO A 59 -31.70 17.48 22.49
CA PRO A 59 -32.18 16.54 21.48
C PRO A 59 -33.70 16.59 21.35
N ALA A 60 -34.22 16.78 20.13
CA ALA A 60 -35.66 16.77 19.85
C ALA A 60 -36.33 15.39 20.02
N LYS A 61 -35.52 14.32 20.07
CA LYS A 61 -35.95 12.90 20.23
C LYS A 61 -34.95 12.18 21.15
N PRO A 62 -35.36 11.11 21.85
CA PRO A 62 -34.45 10.29 22.61
C PRO A 62 -33.33 9.74 21.71
N LEU A 63 -32.09 10.02 22.02
CA LEU A 63 -30.91 9.53 21.31
C LEU A 63 -30.25 8.41 22.11
N LYS A 64 -29.63 7.47 21.39
CA LYS A 64 -28.80 6.43 22.00
C LYS A 64 -27.47 7.07 22.44
N ALA A 65 -26.89 6.57 23.52
CA ALA A 65 -25.60 7.05 24.02
C ALA A 65 -24.43 6.27 23.40
N ILE A 66 -23.30 6.94 23.24
CA ILE A 66 -22.00 6.31 22.95
C ILE A 66 -21.67 5.36 24.11
N ARG A 67 -21.13 4.17 23.80
CA ARG A 67 -20.76 3.18 24.82
C ARG A 67 -19.34 3.41 25.34
N ASN A 68 -18.36 3.40 24.44
CA ASN A 68 -16.95 3.55 24.80
C ASN A 68 -16.22 4.45 23.81
N LEU A 69 -15.22 5.17 24.31
CA LEU A 69 -14.20 5.84 23.52
C LEU A 69 -13.06 4.85 23.25
N LEU A 70 -12.67 4.72 21.99
CA LEU A 70 -11.60 3.79 21.57
C LEU A 70 -10.23 4.45 21.52
N ASP A 71 -10.17 5.75 21.21
CA ASP A 71 -8.93 6.49 21.06
C ASP A 71 -8.91 7.68 22.03
N GLN A 72 -7.80 7.85 22.76
CA GLN A 72 -7.59 9.01 23.62
C GLN A 72 -7.33 10.28 22.80
N GLU A 73 -6.72 10.15 21.62
CA GLU A 73 -6.45 11.23 20.68
C GLU A 73 -7.15 10.98 19.35
N PRO A 74 -7.56 12.04 18.62
CA PRO A 74 -8.17 11.90 17.31
C PRO A 74 -7.24 11.15 16.34
N VAL A 75 -7.76 10.12 15.68
CA VAL A 75 -7.02 9.36 14.64
C VAL A 75 -7.12 10.01 13.27
N LEU A 76 -8.11 10.88 13.05
CA LEU A 76 -8.32 11.67 11.84
C LEU A 76 -8.40 13.16 12.14
N THR A 77 -7.87 13.93 11.22
CA THR A 77 -7.99 15.39 11.19
C THR A 77 -9.27 15.81 10.45
N GLU A 78 -9.68 17.06 10.60
CA GLU A 78 -10.80 17.60 9.84
C GLU A 78 -10.57 17.58 8.32
N LYS A 79 -9.31 17.70 7.87
CA LYS A 79 -8.94 17.62 6.44
C LYS A 79 -9.23 16.21 5.88
N GLU A 80 -8.88 15.18 6.64
CA GLU A 80 -9.11 13.79 6.26
C GLU A 80 -10.60 13.44 6.29
N ILE A 81 -11.36 13.99 7.24
CA ILE A 81 -12.82 13.85 7.27
C ILE A 81 -13.46 14.53 6.04
N ARG A 82 -13.00 15.72 5.65
CA ARG A 82 -13.46 16.39 4.41
C ARG A 82 -13.12 15.59 3.16
N LEU A 83 -11.92 15.00 3.12
CA LEU A 83 -11.53 14.08 2.04
C LEU A 83 -12.46 12.87 1.98
N ALA A 84 -12.79 12.25 3.11
CA ALA A 84 -13.72 11.12 3.16
C ALA A 84 -15.12 11.49 2.65
N LEU A 85 -15.61 12.68 3.00
CA LEU A 85 -16.87 13.23 2.48
C LEU A 85 -16.86 13.35 0.95
N TRP A 86 -15.78 13.90 0.41
CA TRP A 86 -15.60 14.04 -1.02
C TRP A 86 -15.49 12.67 -1.71
N MET A 87 -14.73 11.72 -1.13
CA MET A 87 -14.60 10.35 -1.64
C MET A 87 -15.94 9.64 -1.70
N ARG A 88 -16.76 9.76 -0.65
CA ARG A 88 -18.11 9.19 -0.61
C ARG A 88 -18.97 9.65 -1.79
N GLN A 89 -18.94 10.95 -2.11
CA GLN A 89 -19.70 11.52 -3.23
C GLN A 89 -19.14 11.10 -4.60
N ARG A 90 -17.81 10.96 -4.69
CA ARG A 90 -17.13 10.70 -5.96
C ARG A 90 -17.10 9.23 -6.34
N TYR A 91 -16.97 8.31 -5.37
CA TYR A 91 -16.69 6.89 -5.60
C TYR A 91 -17.78 5.94 -5.11
N PHE A 92 -18.98 6.43 -4.83
CA PHE A 92 -20.16 5.63 -4.44
C PHE A 92 -19.88 4.63 -3.30
N CYS A 93 -19.13 5.03 -2.30
CA CYS A 93 -18.83 4.25 -1.11
C CYS A 93 -19.54 4.81 0.12
N THR A 94 -19.57 4.04 1.21
CA THR A 94 -20.03 4.57 2.49
C THR A 94 -19.01 5.52 3.10
N PHE A 95 -19.44 6.35 4.02
CA PHE A 95 -18.52 7.18 4.81
C PHE A 95 -17.45 6.35 5.48
N TYR A 96 -17.87 5.22 6.07
CA TYR A 96 -16.96 4.37 6.82
C TYR A 96 -15.94 3.69 5.90
N ASP A 97 -16.35 3.28 4.68
CA ASP A 97 -15.42 2.72 3.68
C ASP A 97 -14.36 3.75 3.27
N ALA A 98 -14.77 5.02 3.08
CA ALA A 98 -13.83 6.10 2.76
C ALA A 98 -12.84 6.33 3.91
N LEU A 99 -13.33 6.41 5.16
CA LEU A 99 -12.49 6.56 6.36
C LEU A 99 -11.54 5.37 6.54
N HIS A 100 -12.05 4.15 6.31
CA HIS A 100 -11.26 2.93 6.39
C HIS A 100 -10.16 2.87 5.34
N THR A 101 -10.38 3.50 4.17
CA THR A 101 -9.38 3.58 3.10
C THR A 101 -8.28 4.60 3.42
N ILE A 102 -8.61 5.70 4.07
CA ILE A 102 -7.66 6.76 4.46
C ILE A 102 -6.72 6.28 5.57
N LEU A 103 -7.24 5.55 6.55
CA LEU A 103 -6.44 5.10 7.68
C LEU A 103 -5.71 3.79 7.38
N PRO A 104 -4.45 3.63 7.84
CA PRO A 104 -3.73 2.38 7.69
C PRO A 104 -4.41 1.24 8.46
N ALA A 105 -4.35 0.04 7.91
CA ALA A 105 -4.99 -1.15 8.48
C ALA A 105 -4.55 -1.48 9.92
N ALA A 106 -3.38 -0.98 10.34
CA ALA A 106 -2.84 -1.14 11.69
C ALA A 106 -3.63 -0.37 12.77
N VAL A 107 -4.32 0.70 12.38
CA VAL A 107 -5.13 1.51 13.32
C VAL A 107 -6.35 0.75 13.81
N TRP A 108 -6.91 -0.14 12.97
CA TRP A 108 -8.18 -0.78 13.25
C TRP A 108 -8.08 -1.80 14.36
N TYR A 109 -9.11 -1.83 15.24
CA TYR A 109 -9.23 -2.81 16.30
C TYR A 109 -9.68 -4.17 15.76
N ARG A 110 -9.27 -5.23 16.46
CA ARG A 110 -9.93 -6.52 16.39
C ARG A 110 -10.95 -6.58 17.50
N TYR A 111 -12.17 -6.91 17.15
CA TYR A 111 -13.24 -7.18 18.11
C TYR A 111 -13.28 -8.68 18.34
N ARG A 112 -13.10 -9.09 19.58
CA ARG A 112 -13.24 -10.48 19.99
C ARG A 112 -14.47 -10.58 20.86
N GLU A 113 -15.42 -11.41 20.47
CA GLU A 113 -16.56 -11.75 21.31
C GLU A 113 -16.14 -12.88 22.22
N ILE A 114 -16.02 -12.59 23.52
CA ILE A 114 -15.75 -13.58 24.57
C ILE A 114 -17.06 -13.97 25.19
N TRP A 115 -17.39 -15.24 25.08
CA TRP A 115 -18.61 -15.81 25.59
C TRP A 115 -18.33 -16.55 26.89
N SER A 116 -19.20 -16.38 27.90
CA SER A 116 -19.13 -17.01 29.22
C SER A 116 -20.50 -17.49 29.66
N LEU A 117 -20.55 -18.53 30.47
CA LEU A 117 -21.77 -19.00 31.12
C LEU A 117 -22.26 -17.98 32.15
N CYS A 118 -23.57 -17.78 32.23
CA CYS A 118 -24.16 -17.00 33.31
C CYS A 118 -24.24 -17.87 34.57
N PRO A 119 -23.94 -17.34 35.75
CA PRO A 119 -23.98 -18.11 37.03
C PRO A 119 -25.36 -18.71 37.37
N THR A 120 -26.42 -18.20 36.76
CA THR A 120 -27.81 -18.57 36.98
C THR A 120 -28.40 -19.44 35.86
N ALA A 121 -27.54 -20.03 35.00
CA ALA A 121 -28.03 -20.83 33.88
C ALA A 121 -28.61 -22.17 34.37
N GLU A 122 -29.92 -22.35 34.21
CA GLU A 122 -30.58 -23.65 34.37
C GLU A 122 -30.33 -24.50 33.11
N GLU A 123 -29.76 -25.69 33.29
CA GLU A 123 -29.39 -26.58 32.16
C GLU A 123 -30.53 -27.48 31.69
N GLU A 124 -31.75 -27.32 32.22
CA GLU A 124 -32.91 -28.14 31.81
C GLU A 124 -33.48 -27.70 30.44
N GLY A 125 -33.67 -28.65 29.55
CA GLY A 125 -34.33 -28.45 28.25
C GLY A 125 -33.41 -27.92 27.14
N LEU A 126 -32.09 -28.02 27.29
CA LEU A 126 -31.13 -27.61 26.27
C LEU A 126 -31.03 -28.58 25.10
N THR A 127 -30.93 -28.07 23.89
CA THR A 127 -30.61 -28.85 22.70
C THR A 127 -29.19 -29.43 22.77
N GLU A 128 -28.89 -30.49 22.01
CA GLU A 128 -27.54 -31.09 21.96
C GLU A 128 -26.44 -30.05 21.64
N ARG A 129 -26.74 -29.07 20.78
CA ARG A 129 -25.81 -27.99 20.44
C ARG A 129 -25.62 -26.98 21.57
N GLU A 130 -26.69 -26.60 22.26
CA GLU A 130 -26.60 -25.75 23.45
C GLU A 130 -25.81 -26.43 24.56
N GLN A 131 -25.99 -27.74 24.78
CA GLN A 131 -25.20 -28.53 25.73
C GLN A 131 -23.72 -28.60 25.35
N ALA A 132 -23.39 -28.72 24.05
CA ALA A 132 -22.01 -28.71 23.59
C ALA A 132 -21.34 -27.35 23.84
N VAL A 133 -22.05 -26.24 23.63
CA VAL A 133 -21.56 -24.89 23.98
C VAL A 133 -21.36 -24.74 25.48
N CYS A 134 -22.31 -25.19 26.31
CA CYS A 134 -22.19 -25.13 27.77
C CYS A 134 -20.97 -25.91 28.26
N ARG A 135 -20.72 -27.11 27.73
CA ARG A 135 -19.53 -27.91 28.09
C ARG A 135 -18.22 -27.18 27.79
N MET A 136 -18.10 -26.50 26.64
CA MET A 136 -16.90 -25.74 26.31
C MET A 136 -16.75 -24.48 27.17
N LEU A 137 -17.83 -23.84 27.55
CA LEU A 137 -17.82 -22.63 28.36
C LEU A 137 -17.67 -22.93 29.86
N SER A 138 -17.90 -24.18 30.32
CA SER A 138 -17.65 -24.60 31.72
C SER A 138 -16.16 -24.62 32.06
N ASP A 139 -15.27 -24.81 31.06
CA ASP A 139 -13.82 -24.72 31.22
C ASP A 139 -13.31 -23.27 31.30
N GLY A 140 -14.19 -22.29 31.12
CA GLY A 140 -13.90 -20.85 31.15
C GLY A 140 -14.40 -20.07 29.93
N PRO A 141 -14.27 -18.75 29.96
CA PRO A 141 -14.67 -17.90 28.84
C PRO A 141 -13.92 -18.26 27.55
N GLN A 142 -14.64 -18.32 26.41
CA GLN A 142 -14.10 -18.69 25.10
C GLN A 142 -14.39 -17.64 24.03
N GLU A 143 -13.46 -17.49 23.08
CA GLU A 143 -13.68 -16.66 21.90
C GLU A 143 -14.69 -17.32 20.94
N ARG A 144 -15.52 -16.50 20.27
CA ARG A 144 -16.47 -16.99 19.25
C ARG A 144 -15.80 -17.85 18.19
N GLU A 145 -14.60 -17.42 17.70
CA GLU A 145 -13.87 -18.15 16.67
C GLU A 145 -13.43 -19.55 17.16
N THR A 146 -13.05 -19.68 18.42
CA THR A 146 -12.70 -20.95 19.04
C THR A 146 -13.92 -21.88 19.11
N LEU A 147 -15.08 -21.33 19.51
CA LEU A 147 -16.34 -22.07 19.54
C LEU A 147 -16.78 -22.52 18.15
N CYS A 148 -16.67 -21.65 17.14
CA CYS A 148 -16.99 -21.99 15.75
C CYS A 148 -16.04 -23.05 15.18
N THR A 149 -14.76 -22.98 15.49
CA THR A 149 -13.76 -23.98 15.03
C THR A 149 -14.02 -25.35 15.62
N ALA A 150 -14.43 -25.42 16.88
CA ALA A 150 -14.64 -26.67 17.58
C ALA A 150 -16.03 -27.29 17.31
N LEU A 151 -17.08 -26.47 17.15
CA LEU A 151 -18.47 -26.92 17.11
C LEU A 151 -19.18 -26.68 15.74
N GLY A 152 -18.53 -25.96 14.82
CA GLY A 152 -19.02 -25.68 13.48
C GLY A 152 -19.41 -24.23 13.22
N GLU A 153 -19.48 -23.85 11.92
CA GLU A 153 -19.76 -22.46 11.51
C GLU A 153 -21.20 -22.00 11.79
N ASP A 154 -22.10 -22.90 12.12
CA ASP A 154 -23.51 -22.65 12.43
C ASP A 154 -23.80 -22.37 13.93
N ILE A 155 -22.77 -22.29 14.74
CA ILE A 155 -22.84 -21.97 16.19
C ILE A 155 -23.26 -20.53 16.50
N PRO A 156 -22.89 -19.47 15.75
CA PRO A 156 -23.26 -18.10 16.10
C PRO A 156 -24.76 -17.88 16.35
N PRO A 157 -25.71 -18.40 15.55
CA PRO A 157 -27.14 -18.29 15.83
C PRO A 157 -27.53 -18.92 17.18
N VAL A 158 -26.92 -20.06 17.54
CA VAL A 158 -27.16 -20.77 18.81
C VAL A 158 -26.71 -19.90 19.97
N LEU A 159 -25.50 -19.34 19.91
CA LEU A 159 -24.96 -18.43 20.94
C LEU A 159 -25.88 -17.21 21.19
N TYR A 160 -26.40 -16.60 20.13
CA TYR A 160 -27.32 -15.48 20.27
C TYR A 160 -28.70 -15.89 20.82
N GLN A 161 -29.17 -17.12 20.54
CA GLN A 161 -30.38 -17.65 21.16
C GLN A 161 -30.16 -17.94 22.66
N MET A 162 -29.03 -18.57 23.01
CA MET A 162 -28.67 -18.82 24.41
C MET A 162 -28.53 -17.52 25.20
N LYS A 163 -27.98 -16.47 24.59
CA LYS A 163 -27.93 -15.14 25.20
C LYS A 163 -29.32 -14.56 25.46
N LYS A 164 -30.27 -14.73 24.53
CA LYS A 164 -31.67 -14.30 24.74
C LYS A 164 -32.36 -15.08 25.87
N LYS A 165 -31.99 -16.34 26.05
CA LYS A 165 -32.46 -17.19 27.17
C LYS A 165 -31.75 -16.87 28.50
N GLY A 166 -30.73 -16.00 28.51
CA GLY A 166 -29.95 -15.65 29.71
C GLY A 166 -28.94 -16.72 30.13
N LEU A 167 -28.68 -17.72 29.30
CA LEU A 167 -27.76 -18.83 29.60
C LEU A 167 -26.28 -18.45 29.47
N VAL A 168 -25.98 -17.54 28.53
CA VAL A 168 -24.62 -17.06 28.26
C VAL A 168 -24.58 -15.54 28.19
N SER A 169 -23.47 -14.98 28.59
CA SER A 169 -23.13 -13.58 28.41
C SER A 169 -22.03 -13.42 27.36
N VAL A 170 -21.98 -12.26 26.72
CA VAL A 170 -20.92 -11.93 25.78
C VAL A 170 -20.28 -10.60 26.16
N GLU A 171 -18.99 -10.60 26.29
CA GLU A 171 -18.17 -9.41 26.42
C GLU A 171 -17.41 -9.19 25.12
N THR A 172 -17.35 -7.93 24.68
CA THR A 172 -16.58 -7.58 23.48
C THR A 172 -15.26 -6.98 23.92
N GLU A 173 -14.20 -7.75 23.80
CA GLU A 173 -12.84 -7.23 23.96
C GLU A 173 -12.35 -6.55 22.70
N THR A 174 -11.74 -5.40 22.89
CA THR A 174 -11.11 -4.65 21.78
C THR A 174 -9.60 -4.69 21.95
N SER A 175 -8.90 -5.17 20.93
CA SER A 175 -7.44 -5.14 20.90
C SER A 175 -6.94 -4.45 19.64
N ARG A 176 -5.92 -3.60 19.76
CA ARG A 176 -5.27 -3.02 18.57
C ARG A 176 -4.62 -4.12 17.75
N LYS A 177 -4.77 -4.09 16.42
CA LYS A 177 -4.11 -5.05 15.51
C LYS A 177 -2.60 -5.01 15.62
N VAL A 178 -2.04 -3.85 15.92
CA VAL A 178 -0.60 -3.63 16.07
C VAL A 178 -0.32 -2.91 17.38
N LYS A 179 0.60 -3.47 18.16
CA LYS A 179 1.14 -2.81 19.36
C LYS A 179 2.38 -2.02 19.00
N ASP A 180 2.59 -0.90 19.68
CA ASP A 180 3.81 -0.12 19.56
C ASP A 180 5.01 -0.94 20.05
N HIS A 181 6.15 -0.76 19.40
CA HIS A 181 7.39 -1.43 19.81
C HIS A 181 8.02 -0.62 20.93
N MET A 182 7.84 -1.10 22.14
CA MET A 182 8.43 -0.50 23.34
C MET A 182 9.75 -1.17 23.67
N VAL A 183 10.80 -0.38 23.75
CA VAL A 183 12.13 -0.82 24.17
C VAL A 183 12.39 -0.30 25.58
N GLU A 184 12.77 -1.18 26.47
CA GLU A 184 13.19 -0.80 27.82
C GLU A 184 14.64 -0.31 27.76
N LEU A 185 14.88 0.92 28.20
CA LEU A 185 16.19 1.54 28.34
C LEU A 185 16.60 1.56 29.79
N ALA A 186 17.89 1.34 30.03
CA ALA A 186 18.50 1.45 31.34
C ALA A 186 19.50 2.61 31.34
N SER A 187 19.47 3.43 32.37
CA SER A 187 20.43 4.48 32.63
C SER A 187 20.80 4.54 34.11
N LEU A 188 21.93 5.14 34.47
CA LEU A 188 22.25 5.38 35.88
C LEU A 188 21.28 6.42 36.47
N ALA A 189 20.81 6.19 37.69
CA ALA A 189 19.90 7.09 38.39
C ALA A 189 20.65 8.16 39.23
N ALA A 190 21.96 7.99 39.40
CA ALA A 190 22.86 8.90 40.12
C ALA A 190 24.21 9.00 39.38
N PRO A 191 25.11 9.94 39.76
CA PRO A 191 26.43 10.06 39.18
C PRO A 191 27.20 8.74 39.19
N ALA A 192 27.86 8.41 38.08
CA ALA A 192 28.51 7.12 37.85
C ALA A 192 29.48 6.75 38.98
N GLN A 193 30.24 7.72 39.53
CA GLN A 193 31.18 7.49 40.59
C GLN A 193 30.48 7.02 41.87
N GLU A 194 29.38 7.64 42.28
CA GLU A 194 28.60 7.29 43.45
C GLU A 194 28.00 5.88 43.33
N VAL A 195 27.45 5.53 42.18
CA VAL A 195 26.85 4.21 41.92
C VAL A 195 27.92 3.12 41.99
N LEU A 196 29.07 3.35 41.37
CA LEU A 196 30.17 2.38 41.36
C LEU A 196 30.79 2.20 42.74
N GLU A 197 31.02 3.25 43.55
CA GLU A 197 31.49 3.14 44.93
C GLU A 197 30.55 2.34 45.82
N ARG A 198 29.22 2.51 45.68
CA ARG A 198 28.22 1.75 46.41
C ARG A 198 28.25 0.26 46.05
N LEU A 199 28.49 -0.07 44.77
CA LEU A 199 28.54 -1.44 44.29
C LEU A 199 29.90 -2.11 44.48
N GLU A 200 31.01 -1.35 44.59
CA GLU A 200 32.36 -1.90 44.81
C GLU A 200 32.40 -2.80 46.07
N ARG A 201 31.74 -2.37 47.13
CA ARG A 201 31.65 -3.17 48.39
C ARG A 201 30.98 -4.53 48.20
N ARG A 202 30.15 -4.67 47.16
CA ARG A 202 29.41 -5.91 46.83
C ARG A 202 29.91 -6.59 45.55
N ARG A 203 31.01 -6.14 44.99
CA ARG A 203 31.50 -6.64 43.70
C ARG A 203 31.73 -8.15 43.69
N ARG A 204 32.21 -8.74 44.80
CA ARG A 204 32.42 -10.19 44.93
C ARG A 204 31.13 -10.99 45.11
N SER A 205 30.14 -10.44 45.78
CA SER A 205 28.86 -11.14 46.05
C SER A 205 27.80 -10.92 44.95
N ALA A 206 27.87 -9.82 44.23
CA ALA A 206 26.94 -9.48 43.15
C ALA A 206 27.68 -8.91 41.91
N PRO A 207 28.57 -9.69 41.27
CA PRO A 207 29.43 -9.21 40.19
C PRO A 207 28.63 -8.66 38.99
N ARG A 208 27.49 -9.28 38.66
CA ARG A 208 26.64 -8.86 37.54
C ARG A 208 25.98 -7.49 37.76
N GLN A 209 25.70 -7.11 38.98
CA GLN A 209 25.20 -5.77 39.31
C GLN A 209 26.26 -4.72 39.08
N TYR A 210 27.49 -4.99 39.48
CA TYR A 210 28.62 -4.09 39.26
C TYR A 210 28.95 -3.95 37.78
N GLU A 211 29.03 -5.06 37.03
CA GLU A 211 29.29 -5.07 35.60
C GLU A 211 28.23 -4.27 34.82
N ALA A 212 26.93 -4.42 35.15
CA ALA A 212 25.86 -3.65 34.54
C ALA A 212 26.00 -2.14 34.79
N ALA A 213 26.27 -1.74 36.02
CA ALA A 213 26.49 -0.35 36.37
C ALA A 213 27.76 0.23 35.71
N ALA A 214 28.84 -0.53 35.67
CA ALA A 214 30.08 -0.14 35.01
C ALA A 214 29.94 0.02 33.48
N PHE A 215 29.12 -0.84 32.87
CA PHE A 215 28.78 -0.71 31.45
C PHE A 215 27.97 0.57 31.19
N LEU A 216 26.94 0.84 32.00
CA LEU A 216 26.14 2.07 31.90
C LEU A 216 26.97 3.33 32.17
N ALA A 217 27.95 3.27 33.06
CA ALA A 217 28.89 4.39 33.32
C ALA A 217 29.74 4.75 32.11
N LYS A 218 30.08 3.76 31.27
CA LYS A 218 30.88 3.95 30.05
C LYS A 218 30.04 4.32 28.83
N CYS A 219 28.92 3.66 28.64
CA CYS A 219 28.13 3.77 27.42
C CYS A 219 26.94 4.74 27.56
N GLY A 220 26.58 5.16 28.79
CA GLY A 220 25.40 5.96 29.03
C GLY A 220 24.11 5.12 28.98
N GLU A 221 23.02 5.71 28.50
CA GLU A 221 21.74 5.03 28.32
C GLU A 221 21.85 3.94 27.24
N THR A 222 21.39 2.72 27.53
CA THR A 222 21.41 1.58 26.62
C THR A 222 20.16 0.72 26.78
N THR A 223 19.88 -0.16 25.79
CA THR A 223 18.73 -1.06 25.90
C THR A 223 18.96 -2.12 26.98
N VAL A 224 17.90 -2.50 27.69
CA VAL A 224 17.95 -3.61 28.67
C VAL A 224 18.43 -4.91 28.01
N HIS A 225 18.08 -5.13 26.74
CA HIS A 225 18.53 -6.27 25.95
C HIS A 225 20.06 -6.29 25.80
N ASP A 226 20.64 -5.18 25.30
CA ASP A 226 22.08 -5.07 25.07
C ASP A 226 22.85 -5.10 26.38
N LEU A 227 22.32 -4.43 27.41
CA LEU A 227 22.90 -4.46 28.74
C LEU A 227 22.99 -5.89 29.30
N CYS A 228 21.90 -6.66 29.17
CA CYS A 228 21.90 -8.07 29.57
C CYS A 228 22.86 -8.91 28.71
N TYR A 229 22.90 -8.67 27.41
CA TYR A 229 23.76 -9.41 26.48
C TYR A 229 25.26 -9.20 26.78
N PHE A 230 25.69 -7.96 26.93
CA PHE A 230 27.12 -7.64 27.14
C PHE A 230 27.60 -7.90 28.56
N THR A 231 26.73 -7.80 29.58
CA THR A 231 27.14 -7.96 30.97
C THR A 231 26.74 -9.30 31.58
N GLY A 232 25.92 -10.09 30.87
CA GLY A 232 25.33 -11.33 31.42
C GLY A 232 24.39 -11.10 32.62
N ALA A 233 23.97 -9.85 32.83
CA ALA A 233 22.96 -9.54 33.85
C ALA A 233 21.58 -10.04 33.39
N THR A 234 20.71 -10.39 34.33
CA THR A 234 19.32 -10.75 34.04
C THR A 234 18.40 -9.56 34.26
N ARG A 235 17.19 -9.59 33.66
CA ARG A 235 16.15 -8.57 33.96
C ARG A 235 15.86 -8.44 35.45
N GLN A 236 15.93 -9.55 36.18
CA GLN A 236 15.73 -9.54 37.62
C GLN A 236 16.87 -8.79 38.35
N THR A 237 18.11 -8.95 37.89
CA THR A 237 19.26 -8.20 38.39
C THR A 237 19.07 -6.69 38.18
N LEU A 238 18.60 -6.27 37.01
CA LEU A 238 18.35 -4.85 36.68
C LEU A 238 17.18 -4.29 37.52
N ARG A 239 16.09 -5.01 37.69
CA ARG A 239 15.01 -4.61 38.62
C ARG A 239 15.46 -4.48 40.06
N SER A 240 16.41 -5.29 40.48
CA SER A 240 17.01 -5.17 41.83
C SER A 240 17.83 -3.88 41.95
N LEU A 241 18.60 -3.51 40.94
CA LEU A 241 19.33 -2.24 40.88
C LEU A 241 18.40 -1.02 40.84
N GLU A 242 17.29 -1.13 40.11
CA GLU A 242 16.25 -0.10 40.05
C GLU A 242 15.59 0.12 41.43
N LYS A 243 15.21 -0.96 42.13
CA LYS A 243 14.67 -0.88 43.49
C LYS A 243 15.65 -0.26 44.48
N GLN A 244 16.96 -0.39 44.25
CA GLN A 244 18.00 0.24 45.06
C GLN A 244 18.24 1.72 44.66
N GLY A 245 17.56 2.24 43.65
CA GLY A 245 17.72 3.61 43.16
C GLY A 245 19.05 3.86 42.46
N LEU A 246 19.73 2.80 41.98
CA LEU A 246 21.03 2.89 41.33
C LEU A 246 20.92 3.04 39.81
N ILE A 247 19.87 2.47 39.22
CA ILE A 247 19.53 2.64 37.80
C ILE A 247 18.08 3.05 37.65
N ALA A 248 17.75 3.66 36.52
CA ALA A 248 16.39 3.96 36.10
C ALA A 248 16.06 3.13 34.86
N LEU A 249 14.93 2.45 34.88
CA LEU A 249 14.37 1.76 33.71
C LEU A 249 13.27 2.64 33.11
N ARG A 250 13.36 2.92 31.82
CA ARG A 250 12.37 3.69 31.08
C ARG A 250 11.95 2.95 29.82
N SER A 251 10.67 2.94 29.55
CA SER A 251 10.17 2.45 28.26
C SER A 251 10.15 3.57 27.25
N ARG A 252 10.77 3.37 26.09
CA ARG A 252 10.74 4.26 24.95
C ARG A 252 10.17 3.56 23.73
N GLU A 253 9.32 4.24 23.01
CA GLU A 253 8.86 3.77 21.72
C GLU A 253 10.00 3.84 20.70
N GLU A 254 10.24 2.75 19.99
CA GLU A 254 11.22 2.66 18.93
C GLU A 254 10.58 2.18 17.63
N TYR A 255 10.94 2.80 16.52
CA TYR A 255 10.42 2.42 15.23
C TYR A 255 11.19 1.25 14.63
N ARG A 256 10.50 0.31 14.01
CA ARG A 256 11.05 -0.84 13.29
C ARG A 256 11.52 -0.40 11.90
N ILE A 257 12.62 0.36 11.85
CA ILE A 257 13.22 0.85 10.62
C ILE A 257 14.47 0.03 10.33
N SER A 258 14.59 -0.49 9.10
CA SER A 258 15.79 -1.24 8.72
C SER A 258 17.02 -0.33 8.68
N PRO A 259 18.11 -0.65 9.39
CA PRO A 259 19.34 0.14 9.36
C PRO A 259 20.01 0.18 7.97
N ARG A 260 19.68 -0.76 7.08
CA ARG A 260 20.24 -0.85 5.72
C ARG A 260 19.83 0.30 4.79
N GLU A 261 18.83 1.09 5.20
CA GLU A 261 18.31 2.17 4.38
C GLU A 261 19.10 3.48 4.46
N TYR A 262 20.10 3.63 5.35
CA TYR A 262 20.73 4.92 5.66
C TYR A 262 22.24 5.06 5.35
N GLY A 263 22.80 4.20 4.50
CA GLY A 263 24.26 4.06 4.41
C GLY A 263 24.97 4.60 3.17
N VAL A 264 24.28 5.13 2.17
CA VAL A 264 24.91 5.59 0.92
C VAL A 264 25.00 7.12 0.92
N PRO A 265 26.21 7.72 0.69
CA PRO A 265 26.34 9.17 0.52
C PRO A 265 25.55 9.65 -0.69
N ALA A 266 24.86 10.77 -0.56
CA ALA A 266 24.17 11.40 -1.66
C ALA A 266 25.19 12.07 -2.60
N GLU A 267 25.08 11.82 -3.89
CA GLU A 267 25.82 12.55 -4.91
C GLU A 267 25.30 13.98 -5.04
N GLU A 268 26.16 14.93 -5.36
CA GLU A 268 25.75 16.31 -5.62
C GLU A 268 24.89 16.36 -6.90
N ILE A 269 23.70 16.97 -6.78
CA ILE A 269 22.76 17.06 -7.92
C ILE A 269 23.17 18.22 -8.81
N THR A 270 23.62 17.91 -10.00
CA THR A 270 23.82 18.86 -11.08
C THR A 270 22.71 18.70 -12.12
N LEU A 271 21.87 19.73 -12.26
CA LEU A 271 20.80 19.76 -13.27
C LEU A 271 21.35 20.26 -14.59
N ASN A 272 20.94 19.65 -15.70
CA ASN A 272 21.18 20.22 -17.03
C ASN A 272 20.20 21.39 -17.30
N GLN A 273 20.40 22.12 -18.40
CA GLN A 273 19.59 23.30 -18.70
C GLN A 273 18.09 23.02 -18.71
N GLN A 274 17.62 21.96 -19.39
CA GLN A 274 16.18 21.62 -19.46
C GLN A 274 15.61 21.23 -18.09
N GLN A 275 16.39 20.50 -17.28
CA GLN A 275 16.01 20.14 -15.92
C GLN A 275 15.94 21.38 -15.01
N GLN A 276 16.88 22.32 -15.17
CA GLN A 276 16.89 23.56 -14.39
C GLN A 276 15.69 24.43 -14.76
N GLU A 277 15.39 24.61 -16.05
CA GLU A 277 14.20 25.34 -16.52
C GLU A 277 12.90 24.73 -15.97
N ALA A 278 12.78 23.39 -15.99
CA ALA A 278 11.65 22.68 -15.43
C ALA A 278 11.53 22.86 -13.91
N TYR A 279 12.64 22.74 -13.18
CA TYR A 279 12.73 22.98 -11.75
C TYR A 279 12.28 24.41 -11.40
N ASP A 280 12.84 25.42 -12.04
CA ASP A 280 12.53 26.83 -11.80
C ASP A 280 11.06 27.15 -12.10
N SER A 281 10.53 26.58 -13.18
CA SER A 281 9.13 26.75 -13.57
C SER A 281 8.19 26.15 -12.52
N ILE A 282 8.44 24.92 -12.06
CA ILE A 282 7.61 24.25 -11.05
C ILE A 282 7.74 24.95 -9.70
N LEU A 283 8.94 25.33 -9.30
CA LEU A 283 9.18 26.02 -8.02
C LEU A 283 8.42 27.34 -7.95
N ARG A 284 8.55 28.21 -8.95
CA ARG A 284 7.79 29.47 -9.04
C ARG A 284 6.29 29.26 -8.92
N GLN A 285 5.77 28.21 -9.56
CA GLN A 285 4.35 27.89 -9.46
C GLN A 285 3.95 27.41 -8.06
N THR A 286 4.84 26.73 -7.34
CA THR A 286 4.62 26.26 -5.95
C THR A 286 4.64 27.43 -4.95
N GLU A 287 5.44 28.45 -5.21
CA GLU A 287 5.53 29.65 -4.37
C GLU A 287 4.27 30.52 -4.40
N THR A 288 3.48 30.42 -5.46
CA THR A 288 2.19 31.17 -5.53
C THR A 288 1.19 30.75 -4.46
N GLY A 289 1.36 29.60 -3.80
CA GLY A 289 0.42 29.02 -2.85
C GLY A 289 -0.94 28.63 -3.47
N ARG A 290 -1.05 28.66 -4.80
CA ARG A 290 -2.26 28.26 -5.55
C ARG A 290 -2.15 26.83 -6.02
N ALA A 291 -3.19 26.06 -5.78
CA ALA A 291 -3.30 24.72 -6.35
C ALA A 291 -3.22 24.74 -7.87
N GLY A 292 -2.61 23.73 -8.45
CA GLY A 292 -2.52 23.56 -9.88
C GLY A 292 -1.79 22.28 -10.25
N VAL A 293 -1.84 21.94 -11.53
CA VAL A 293 -1.22 20.74 -12.08
C VAL A 293 -0.16 21.13 -13.10
N THR A 294 0.97 20.45 -13.09
CA THR A 294 2.04 20.60 -14.09
C THR A 294 2.42 19.23 -14.63
N LEU A 295 2.40 19.09 -15.96
CA LEU A 295 2.95 17.92 -16.63
C LEU A 295 4.45 18.12 -16.84
N LEU A 296 5.26 17.23 -16.25
CA LEU A 296 6.68 17.09 -16.58
C LEU A 296 6.84 15.94 -17.57
N GLN A 297 6.78 16.27 -18.85
CA GLN A 297 6.96 15.32 -19.93
C GLN A 297 8.45 15.14 -20.21
N GLY A 298 8.98 13.94 -19.99
CA GLY A 298 10.40 13.69 -20.23
C GLY A 298 10.64 12.30 -20.77
N VAL A 299 11.47 12.20 -21.82
CA VAL A 299 11.87 10.90 -22.37
C VAL A 299 12.48 10.00 -21.30
N THR A 300 12.45 8.69 -21.52
CA THR A 300 13.08 7.73 -20.60
C THR A 300 14.57 8.05 -20.45
N GLY A 301 15.05 8.14 -19.19
CA GLY A 301 16.43 8.53 -18.89
C GLY A 301 16.70 10.04 -19.00
N SER A 302 15.68 10.90 -19.09
CA SER A 302 15.83 12.36 -19.05
C SER A 302 16.16 12.93 -17.66
N GLY A 303 16.17 12.10 -16.63
CA GLY A 303 16.48 12.52 -15.26
C GLY A 303 15.35 13.21 -14.52
N LYS A 304 14.07 12.92 -14.84
CA LYS A 304 12.89 13.43 -14.09
C LYS A 304 13.07 13.32 -12.57
N THR A 305 13.60 12.19 -12.11
CA THR A 305 13.82 11.91 -10.68
C THR A 305 14.78 12.92 -10.01
N LEU A 306 15.80 13.44 -10.73
CA LEU A 306 16.69 14.47 -10.20
C LEU A 306 15.94 15.78 -9.95
N VAL A 307 15.04 16.15 -10.87
CA VAL A 307 14.17 17.33 -10.69
C VAL A 307 13.28 17.15 -9.47
N TYR A 308 12.70 15.95 -9.25
CA TYR A 308 11.89 15.65 -8.07
C TYR A 308 12.67 15.80 -6.77
N ILE A 309 13.88 15.23 -6.72
CA ILE A 309 14.73 15.30 -5.52
C ILE A 309 15.10 16.75 -5.23
N ARG A 310 15.48 17.52 -6.25
CA ARG A 310 15.85 18.93 -6.09
C ARG A 310 14.68 19.79 -5.61
N LEU A 311 13.48 19.59 -6.17
CA LEU A 311 12.25 20.25 -5.71
C LEU A 311 11.95 19.90 -4.24
N ALA A 312 12.08 18.61 -3.89
CA ALA A 312 11.83 18.18 -2.53
C ALA A 312 12.83 18.78 -1.53
N GLN A 313 14.13 18.87 -1.87
CA GLN A 313 15.14 19.52 -1.02
C GLN A 313 14.76 20.97 -0.73
N THR A 314 14.48 21.75 -1.78
CA THR A 314 14.14 23.17 -1.64
C THR A 314 12.85 23.40 -0.84
N LEU A 315 11.83 22.58 -1.06
CA LEU A 315 10.58 22.70 -0.30
C LEU A 315 10.75 22.30 1.16
N LEU A 316 11.61 21.33 1.47
CA LEU A 316 11.96 21.00 2.85
C LEU A 316 12.69 22.15 3.57
N GLU A 317 13.58 22.84 2.87
CA GLU A 317 14.27 24.06 3.39
C GLU A 317 13.26 25.17 3.68
N GLN A 318 12.18 25.26 2.90
CA GLN A 318 11.05 26.16 3.13
C GLN A 318 10.06 25.68 4.22
N GLY A 319 10.34 24.55 4.89
CA GLY A 319 9.47 23.96 5.91
C GLY A 319 8.18 23.35 5.37
N LYS A 320 8.11 23.03 4.07
CA LYS A 320 7.00 22.33 3.42
C LYS A 320 7.31 20.84 3.28
N SER A 321 6.28 20.00 3.23
CA SER A 321 6.42 18.57 3.00
C SER A 321 6.12 18.20 1.54
N VAL A 322 6.65 17.05 1.11
CA VAL A 322 6.56 16.56 -0.27
C VAL A 322 6.11 15.11 -0.28
N MET A 323 5.21 14.78 -1.19
CA MET A 323 4.76 13.42 -1.46
C MET A 323 5.15 13.00 -2.87
N ILE A 324 5.77 11.84 -3.00
CA ILE A 324 6.18 11.26 -4.27
C ILE A 324 5.54 9.88 -4.39
N LEU A 325 4.67 9.75 -5.38
CA LEU A 325 3.99 8.51 -5.69
C LEU A 325 4.63 7.88 -6.92
N VAL A 326 4.91 6.60 -6.82
CA VAL A 326 5.49 5.80 -7.90
C VAL A 326 4.67 4.51 -8.08
N PRO A 327 4.62 3.94 -9.30
CA PRO A 327 4.03 2.61 -9.50
C PRO A 327 4.74 1.55 -8.66
N GLU A 328 4.04 0.48 -8.27
CA GLU A 328 4.64 -0.59 -7.45
C GLU A 328 5.89 -1.21 -8.10
N ILE A 329 5.87 -1.39 -9.42
CA ILE A 329 7.00 -1.92 -10.21
C ILE A 329 8.20 -0.97 -10.27
N ALA A 330 7.98 0.34 -10.12
CA ALA A 330 9.04 1.35 -10.15
C ALA A 330 9.68 1.60 -8.77
N LEU A 331 9.04 1.13 -7.70
CA LEU A 331 9.55 1.28 -6.32
C LEU A 331 10.60 0.21 -6.02
N THR A 332 11.73 0.31 -6.68
CA THR A 332 12.86 -0.62 -6.51
C THR A 332 13.69 -0.30 -5.25
N PRO A 333 14.45 -1.25 -4.70
CA PRO A 333 15.40 -1.01 -3.62
C PRO A 333 16.39 0.11 -3.94
N GLN A 334 16.82 0.21 -5.19
CA GLN A 334 17.73 1.26 -5.66
C GLN A 334 17.09 2.65 -5.59
N MET A 335 15.82 2.77 -5.98
CA MET A 335 15.06 4.03 -5.86
C MET A 335 14.89 4.42 -4.41
N MET A 336 14.49 3.47 -3.55
CA MET A 336 14.37 3.69 -2.11
C MET A 336 15.69 4.14 -1.49
N ALA A 337 16.79 3.43 -1.78
CA ALA A 337 18.12 3.78 -1.30
C ALA A 337 18.55 5.18 -1.75
N ARG A 338 18.26 5.55 -3.00
CA ARG A 338 18.57 6.87 -3.55
C ARG A 338 17.85 7.98 -2.77
N PHE A 339 16.54 7.86 -2.55
CA PHE A 339 15.80 8.87 -1.77
C PHE A 339 16.26 8.92 -0.32
N THR A 340 16.56 7.77 0.27
CA THR A 340 17.08 7.70 1.63
C THR A 340 18.47 8.34 1.74
N ALA A 341 19.32 8.23 0.72
CA ALA A 341 20.62 8.91 0.69
C ALA A 341 20.48 10.45 0.74
N TYR A 342 19.49 11.02 0.03
CA TYR A 342 19.28 12.47 0.02
C TYR A 342 18.54 13.02 1.24
N PHE A 343 17.59 12.26 1.78
CA PHE A 343 16.67 12.76 2.81
C PHE A 343 16.85 12.11 4.19
N GLY A 344 17.62 11.04 4.28
CA GLY A 344 17.90 10.34 5.52
C GLY A 344 16.61 9.99 6.29
N ARG A 345 16.58 10.36 7.57
CA ARG A 345 15.41 10.13 8.41
C ARG A 345 14.18 10.97 8.06
N LYS A 346 14.31 11.99 7.22
CA LYS A 346 13.18 12.82 6.79
C LYS A 346 12.28 12.12 5.75
N VAL A 347 12.72 10.99 5.15
CA VAL A 347 11.89 10.20 4.25
C VAL A 347 11.15 9.08 4.99
N ALA A 348 9.90 8.90 4.64
CA ALA A 348 9.08 7.75 5.01
C ALA A 348 8.69 6.95 3.76
N LEU A 349 8.84 5.62 3.84
CA LEU A 349 8.51 4.71 2.76
C LEU A 349 7.13 4.07 3.03
N LEU A 350 6.22 4.10 2.04
CA LEU A 350 4.88 3.52 2.15
C LEU A 350 4.54 2.67 0.92
N HIS A 351 4.64 1.34 1.05
CA HIS A 351 4.33 0.41 -0.03
C HIS A 351 3.72 -0.90 0.48
N SER A 352 3.20 -1.72 -0.44
CA SER A 352 2.52 -2.99 -0.14
C SER A 352 3.43 -4.04 0.51
N GLY A 353 4.73 -4.05 0.19
CA GLY A 353 5.73 -4.98 0.73
C GLY A 353 6.11 -4.75 2.20
N LEU A 354 5.76 -3.62 2.81
CA LEU A 354 5.99 -3.38 4.23
C LEU A 354 5.06 -4.22 5.09
N ARG A 355 5.60 -4.77 6.20
CA ARG A 355 4.79 -5.41 7.24
C ARG A 355 3.83 -4.38 7.86
N LEU A 356 2.71 -4.86 8.37
CA LEU A 356 1.69 -4.00 8.99
C LEU A 356 2.27 -3.11 10.12
N THR A 357 3.20 -3.67 10.90
CA THR A 357 3.90 -2.98 11.99
C THR A 357 4.83 -1.88 11.48
N GLU A 358 5.61 -2.15 10.43
CA GLU A 358 6.52 -1.19 9.79
C GLU A 358 5.72 -0.03 9.18
N ARG A 359 4.63 -0.35 8.47
CA ARG A 359 3.72 0.65 7.88
C ARG A 359 3.10 1.55 8.95
N TRP A 360 2.77 0.98 10.10
CA TRP A 360 2.27 1.73 11.25
C TRP A 360 3.33 2.69 11.81
N ASP A 361 4.57 2.22 11.94
CA ASP A 361 5.68 3.04 12.43
C ASP A 361 5.98 4.20 11.46
N GLN A 362 5.99 3.96 10.14
CA GLN A 362 6.14 5.02 9.14
C GLN A 362 5.00 6.04 9.22
N TYR A 363 3.74 5.58 9.35
CA TYR A 363 2.57 6.46 9.48
C TYR A 363 2.70 7.38 10.71
N LYS A 364 3.13 6.85 11.86
CA LYS A 364 3.36 7.64 13.08
C LYS A 364 4.45 8.70 12.88
N ARG A 365 5.56 8.35 12.23
CA ARG A 365 6.64 9.29 11.92
C ARG A 365 6.16 10.46 11.07
N ILE A 366 5.35 10.17 10.04
CA ILE A 366 4.77 11.21 9.19
C ILE A 366 3.85 12.11 10.04
N ARG A 367 2.96 11.51 10.83
CA ARG A 367 1.99 12.23 11.65
C ARG A 367 2.63 13.10 12.74
N ARG A 368 3.77 12.69 13.28
CA ARG A 368 4.56 13.44 14.27
C ARG A 368 5.48 14.50 13.64
N GLY A 369 5.46 14.62 12.30
CA GLY A 369 6.34 15.56 11.58
C GLY A 369 7.81 15.15 11.53
N GLU A 370 8.16 13.92 11.95
CA GLU A 370 9.52 13.39 11.90
C GLU A 370 9.98 13.06 10.47
N ALA A 371 9.01 12.76 9.59
CA ALA A 371 9.23 12.55 8.17
C ALA A 371 8.40 13.57 7.37
N ALA A 372 9.08 14.35 6.54
CA ALA A 372 8.48 15.40 5.71
C ALA A 372 8.48 15.06 4.21
N VAL A 373 9.16 13.97 3.81
CA VAL A 373 9.09 13.38 2.47
C VAL A 373 8.44 12.03 2.57
N VAL A 374 7.41 11.79 1.77
CA VAL A 374 6.79 10.47 1.62
C VAL A 374 7.11 9.95 0.23
N LEU A 375 7.76 8.79 0.15
CA LEU A 375 7.90 8.01 -1.08
C LEU A 375 7.04 6.76 -0.95
N GLY A 376 6.14 6.53 -1.90
CA GLY A 376 5.30 5.35 -1.80
C GLY A 376 4.47 5.07 -3.03
N THR A 377 3.67 4.00 -2.94
CA THR A 377 2.77 3.59 -4.00
C THR A 377 1.40 4.27 -3.85
N ARG A 378 0.42 3.88 -4.65
CA ARG A 378 -0.93 4.45 -4.69
C ARG A 378 -1.50 4.86 -3.32
N SER A 379 -1.44 3.97 -2.33
CA SER A 379 -2.02 4.21 -1.00
C SER A 379 -1.31 5.30 -0.19
N ALA A 380 -0.09 5.65 -0.54
CA ALA A 380 0.67 6.71 0.12
C ALA A 380 0.03 8.10 -0.10
N VAL A 381 -0.89 8.23 -1.06
CA VAL A 381 -1.67 9.45 -1.29
C VAL A 381 -2.47 9.91 -0.05
N PHE A 382 -2.73 9.00 0.89
CA PHE A 382 -3.42 9.28 2.16
C PHE A 382 -2.48 9.60 3.33
N ALA A 383 -1.17 9.64 3.12
CA ALA A 383 -0.21 9.93 4.19
C ALA A 383 -0.51 11.29 4.87
N PRO A 384 -0.54 11.35 6.21
CA PRO A 384 -0.95 12.54 6.96
C PRO A 384 0.17 13.59 7.06
N LEU A 385 0.68 14.04 5.91
CA LEU A 385 1.69 15.10 5.84
C LEU A 385 1.08 16.44 6.24
N GLU A 386 1.80 17.16 7.09
CA GLU A 386 1.50 18.56 7.40
C GLU A 386 2.20 19.50 6.40
N ARG A 387 1.63 20.69 6.18
CA ARG A 387 2.19 21.73 5.30
C ARG A 387 2.60 21.21 3.92
N LEU A 388 1.74 20.41 3.31
CA LEU A 388 1.99 19.82 2.01
C LEU A 388 2.22 20.92 0.95
N GLY A 389 3.38 20.91 0.30
CA GLY A 389 3.76 21.87 -0.75
C GLY A 389 3.69 21.28 -2.15
N LEU A 390 3.94 19.97 -2.28
CA LEU A 390 4.06 19.31 -3.56
C LEU A 390 3.63 17.84 -3.46
N ILE A 391 2.86 17.40 -4.45
CA ILE A 391 2.63 16.00 -4.75
C ILE A 391 3.19 15.70 -6.13
N ILE A 392 3.95 14.64 -6.26
CA ILE A 392 4.48 14.15 -7.54
C ILE A 392 3.90 12.77 -7.80
N LEU A 393 3.33 12.55 -8.98
CA LEU A 393 3.00 11.23 -9.51
C LEU A 393 3.96 10.94 -10.66
N ASP A 394 4.88 10.01 -10.45
CA ASP A 394 5.75 9.53 -11.52
C ASP A 394 5.07 8.42 -12.31
N GLU A 395 5.35 8.35 -13.63
CA GLU A 395 4.68 7.45 -14.57
C GLU A 395 3.13 7.52 -14.43
N GLU A 396 2.57 8.73 -14.53
CA GLU A 396 1.16 9.05 -14.22
C GLU A 396 0.15 8.24 -15.04
N GLN A 397 0.58 7.68 -16.18
CA GLN A 397 -0.24 6.85 -17.06
C GLN A 397 -0.46 5.43 -16.54
N GLU A 398 0.27 5.01 -15.49
CA GLU A 398 0.17 3.64 -14.98
C GLU A 398 -1.17 3.34 -14.31
N SER A 399 -1.79 2.24 -14.74
CA SER A 399 -3.10 1.81 -14.23
C SER A 399 -3.08 1.42 -12.75
N SER A 400 -1.91 1.11 -12.18
CA SER A 400 -1.74 0.78 -10.76
C SER A 400 -2.14 1.90 -9.81
N TYR A 401 -2.29 3.13 -10.30
CA TYR A 401 -2.85 4.25 -9.52
C TYR A 401 -4.37 4.17 -9.32
N GLU A 402 -5.06 3.29 -10.01
CA GLU A 402 -6.47 3.01 -9.80
C GLU A 402 -6.66 1.85 -8.81
N SER A 403 -7.58 1.98 -7.85
CA SER A 403 -7.90 0.93 -6.91
C SER A 403 -8.86 -0.09 -7.49
N GLU A 404 -8.47 -1.36 -7.54
CA GLU A 404 -9.33 -2.47 -7.96
C GLU A 404 -10.41 -2.80 -6.91
N LYS A 405 -10.19 -2.43 -5.65
CA LYS A 405 -11.12 -2.67 -4.54
C LYS A 405 -11.90 -1.42 -4.22
N ALA A 406 -13.16 -1.59 -3.87
CA ALA A 406 -14.01 -0.47 -3.42
C ALA A 406 -13.43 0.18 -2.13
N PRO A 407 -13.44 1.53 -2.09
CA PRO A 407 -13.76 2.46 -3.16
C PRO A 407 -12.70 2.45 -4.27
N CYS A 408 -13.15 2.34 -5.52
CA CYS A 408 -12.27 2.32 -6.70
C CYS A 408 -11.76 3.74 -7.01
N TYR A 409 -10.90 4.27 -6.15
CA TYR A 409 -10.34 5.61 -6.31
C TYR A 409 -9.11 5.60 -7.21
N HIS A 410 -8.87 6.74 -7.88
CA HIS A 410 -7.63 7.01 -8.58
C HIS A 410 -6.76 7.98 -7.77
N ALA A 411 -5.50 7.62 -7.52
CA ALA A 411 -4.57 8.43 -6.70
C ALA A 411 -4.39 9.85 -7.22
N ARG A 412 -4.42 10.07 -8.55
CA ARG A 412 -4.35 11.38 -9.19
C ARG A 412 -5.52 12.29 -8.76
N ASP A 413 -6.73 11.75 -8.66
CA ASP A 413 -7.90 12.54 -8.26
C ASP A 413 -7.84 12.91 -6.78
N ILE A 414 -7.41 11.99 -5.92
CA ILE A 414 -7.14 12.27 -4.50
C ILE A 414 -6.05 13.34 -4.37
N ALA A 415 -4.95 13.21 -5.12
CA ALA A 415 -3.86 14.18 -5.12
C ALA A 415 -4.32 15.59 -5.54
N LYS A 416 -5.14 15.69 -6.61
CA LYS A 416 -5.76 16.96 -7.02
C LYS A 416 -6.60 17.58 -5.92
N TYR A 417 -7.47 16.78 -5.29
CA TYR A 417 -8.30 17.25 -4.20
C TYR A 417 -7.45 17.77 -3.03
N ARG A 418 -6.43 17.02 -2.62
CA ARG A 418 -5.51 17.42 -1.55
C ARG A 418 -4.77 18.71 -1.90
N CYS A 419 -4.25 18.81 -3.12
CA CYS A 419 -3.57 20.04 -3.56
C CYS A 419 -4.49 21.26 -3.47
N VAL A 420 -5.77 21.13 -3.85
CA VAL A 420 -6.75 22.22 -3.72
C VAL A 420 -7.00 22.60 -2.25
N GLN A 421 -7.10 21.61 -1.37
CA GLN A 421 -7.35 21.86 0.06
C GLN A 421 -6.15 22.49 0.78
N GLU A 422 -4.93 22.23 0.31
CA GLU A 422 -3.70 22.59 1.03
C GLU A 422 -2.90 23.71 0.32
N GLY A 423 -3.37 24.18 -0.85
CA GLY A 423 -2.63 25.16 -1.66
C GLY A 423 -1.34 24.58 -2.25
N ALA A 424 -1.28 23.26 -2.42
CA ALA A 424 -0.11 22.54 -2.93
C ALA A 424 -0.14 22.40 -4.46
N ARG A 425 1.00 22.03 -5.05
CA ARG A 425 1.13 21.75 -6.49
C ARG A 425 1.13 20.26 -6.76
N LEU A 426 0.52 19.84 -7.88
CA LEU A 426 0.60 18.48 -8.40
C LEU A 426 1.51 18.46 -9.63
N VAL A 427 2.55 17.63 -9.60
CA VAL A 427 3.39 17.33 -10.76
C VAL A 427 3.07 15.93 -11.24
N LEU A 428 2.72 15.81 -12.53
CA LEU A 428 2.51 14.56 -13.24
C LEU A 428 3.73 14.30 -14.10
N GLY A 429 4.51 13.29 -13.76
CA GLY A 429 5.71 12.90 -14.51
C GLY A 429 5.41 11.75 -15.46
N SER A 430 5.80 11.86 -16.71
CA SER A 430 5.63 10.78 -17.68
C SER A 430 6.50 10.96 -18.92
N ALA A 431 6.90 9.84 -19.52
CA ALA A 431 7.44 9.82 -20.89
C ALA A 431 6.28 9.77 -21.92
N THR A 432 5.20 9.09 -21.56
CA THR A 432 4.02 8.80 -22.40
C THR A 432 2.76 9.18 -21.65
N PRO A 433 2.49 10.49 -21.45
CA PRO A 433 1.35 10.95 -20.66
C PRO A 433 0.01 10.45 -21.22
N THR A 434 -0.98 10.33 -20.34
CA THR A 434 -2.35 10.00 -20.74
C THR A 434 -2.86 11.07 -21.71
N VAL A 435 -3.81 10.67 -22.59
CA VAL A 435 -4.40 11.59 -23.57
C VAL A 435 -5.03 12.80 -22.90
N GLU A 436 -5.71 12.57 -21.77
CA GLU A 436 -6.34 13.62 -20.96
C GLU A 436 -5.31 14.60 -20.40
N THR A 437 -4.23 14.11 -19.80
CA THR A 437 -3.17 14.95 -19.24
C THR A 437 -2.48 15.76 -20.34
N ALA A 438 -2.18 15.14 -21.47
CA ALA A 438 -1.59 15.81 -22.63
C ALA A 438 -2.54 16.89 -23.22
N TYR A 439 -3.84 16.61 -23.28
CA TYR A 439 -4.86 17.57 -23.73
C TYR A 439 -4.90 18.81 -22.83
N TYR A 440 -5.03 18.62 -21.51
CA TYR A 440 -5.08 19.74 -20.57
C TYR A 440 -3.78 20.55 -20.55
N ALA A 441 -2.64 19.91 -20.71
CA ALA A 441 -1.35 20.58 -20.82
C ALA A 441 -1.24 21.41 -22.11
N ARG A 442 -1.72 20.91 -23.26
CA ARG A 442 -1.75 21.65 -24.54
C ARG A 442 -2.73 22.81 -24.51
N LYS A 443 -3.87 22.65 -23.85
CA LYS A 443 -4.88 23.68 -23.67
C LYS A 443 -4.43 24.82 -22.74
N GLY A 444 -3.41 24.60 -21.93
CA GLY A 444 -2.90 25.55 -20.93
C GLY A 444 -3.59 25.49 -19.57
N ASP A 445 -4.51 24.52 -19.35
CA ASP A 445 -5.12 24.28 -18.04
C ASP A 445 -4.09 23.69 -17.07
N TYR A 446 -3.11 22.93 -17.58
CA TYR A 446 -1.96 22.44 -16.84
C TYR A 446 -0.69 23.14 -17.31
N GLY A 447 0.26 23.37 -16.37
CA GLY A 447 1.61 23.73 -16.75
C GLY A 447 2.28 22.61 -17.56
N LEU A 448 3.19 22.95 -18.44
CA LEU A 448 3.93 22.00 -19.27
C LEU A 448 5.43 22.28 -19.21
N CYS A 449 6.19 21.29 -18.74
CA CYS A 449 7.65 21.27 -18.80
C CYS A 449 8.09 20.07 -19.63
N ARG A 450 9.07 20.23 -20.51
CA ARG A 450 9.55 19.17 -21.40
C ARG A 450 11.04 18.92 -21.19
N LEU A 451 11.41 17.64 -21.09
CA LEU A 451 12.78 17.15 -21.09
C LEU A 451 12.93 16.24 -22.31
N THR A 452 13.45 16.79 -23.40
CA THR A 452 13.53 16.10 -24.70
C THR A 452 14.78 15.27 -24.87
N GLU A 453 15.80 15.50 -24.03
CA GLU A 453 17.10 14.85 -24.12
C GLU A 453 17.30 13.88 -22.96
N ARG A 454 18.05 12.80 -23.21
CA ARG A 454 18.52 11.92 -22.15
C ARG A 454 19.63 12.61 -21.33
N PHE A 455 19.64 12.36 -20.03
CA PHE A 455 20.67 12.93 -19.12
C PHE A 455 22.11 12.62 -19.57
N ASN A 456 22.33 11.42 -20.11
CA ASN A 456 23.64 10.97 -20.61
C ASN A 456 23.92 11.33 -22.07
N GLN A 457 23.09 12.18 -22.70
CA GLN A 457 23.18 12.61 -24.10
C GLN A 457 23.18 11.47 -25.15
N ARG A 458 22.87 10.22 -24.76
CA ARG A 458 22.77 9.11 -25.69
C ARG A 458 21.55 9.30 -26.59
N ARG A 459 21.72 8.96 -27.87
CA ARG A 459 20.61 9.00 -28.85
C ARG A 459 19.48 8.04 -28.45
N LEU A 460 18.27 8.37 -28.84
CA LEU A 460 17.15 7.46 -28.75
C LEU A 460 17.38 6.25 -29.65
N PRO A 461 16.88 5.05 -29.31
CA PRO A 461 17.02 3.88 -30.15
C PRO A 461 16.28 4.09 -31.49
N GLN A 462 16.78 3.44 -32.53
CA GLN A 462 16.09 3.36 -33.81
C GLN A 462 14.88 2.43 -33.66
N VAL A 463 13.71 2.87 -34.17
CA VAL A 463 12.48 2.08 -34.15
C VAL A 463 12.24 1.53 -35.54
N ILE A 464 12.15 0.20 -35.65
CA ILE A 464 11.84 -0.51 -36.91
C ILE A 464 10.42 -1.09 -36.76
N LEU A 465 9.53 -0.74 -37.70
CA LEU A 465 8.18 -1.29 -37.75
C LEU A 465 8.12 -2.45 -38.74
N ALA A 466 7.75 -3.64 -38.27
CA ALA A 466 7.50 -4.81 -39.10
C ALA A 466 5.97 -5.03 -39.25
N ASP A 467 5.45 -5.01 -40.46
CA ASP A 467 4.05 -5.33 -40.75
C ASP A 467 3.87 -6.85 -40.82
N MET A 468 3.38 -7.44 -39.74
CA MET A 468 3.16 -8.88 -39.64
C MET A 468 2.14 -9.41 -40.66
N ARG A 469 1.25 -8.57 -41.21
CA ARG A 469 0.35 -8.96 -42.31
C ARG A 469 1.11 -9.15 -43.61
N ARG A 470 2.14 -8.33 -43.84
CA ARG A 470 3.03 -8.47 -44.99
C ARG A 470 3.91 -9.72 -44.85
N GLU A 471 4.50 -9.92 -43.64
CA GLU A 471 5.25 -11.14 -43.31
C GLU A 471 4.43 -12.40 -43.60
N LEU A 472 3.16 -12.41 -43.17
CA LEU A 472 2.24 -13.53 -43.38
C LEU A 472 1.94 -13.80 -44.88
N ARG A 473 1.73 -12.72 -45.69
CA ARG A 473 1.54 -12.84 -47.14
C ARG A 473 2.78 -13.36 -47.87
N ASP A 474 3.95 -12.97 -47.39
CA ASP A 474 5.24 -13.36 -47.91
C ASP A 474 5.69 -14.74 -47.40
N GLY A 475 4.79 -15.49 -46.72
CA GLY A 475 4.97 -16.85 -46.28
C GLY A 475 5.64 -17.03 -44.91
N ASN A 476 5.85 -15.94 -44.15
CA ASN A 476 6.33 -16.04 -42.78
C ASN A 476 5.15 -16.22 -41.80
N PHE A 477 4.96 -17.43 -41.29
CA PHE A 477 3.90 -17.78 -40.33
C PHE A 477 4.38 -17.74 -38.88
N SER A 478 5.66 -17.42 -38.66
CA SER A 478 6.24 -17.25 -37.31
C SER A 478 5.67 -16.02 -36.62
N CYS A 479 5.67 -16.03 -35.28
CA CYS A 479 5.41 -14.83 -34.48
C CYS A 479 6.60 -13.84 -34.49
N ILE A 480 7.75 -14.28 -34.99
CA ILE A 480 8.99 -13.50 -35.13
C ILE A 480 9.07 -13.00 -36.59
N SER A 481 9.10 -11.69 -36.80
CA SER A 481 9.28 -11.12 -38.12
C SER A 481 10.71 -11.31 -38.62
N ARG A 482 10.90 -11.35 -39.93
CA ARG A 482 12.25 -11.44 -40.53
C ARG A 482 13.20 -10.32 -40.08
N PRO A 483 12.77 -9.05 -40.03
CA PRO A 483 13.61 -8.00 -39.46
C PRO A 483 14.01 -8.25 -38.00
N LEU A 484 13.10 -8.76 -37.16
CA LEU A 484 13.42 -9.10 -35.77
C LEU A 484 14.41 -10.27 -35.70
N GLN A 485 14.21 -11.32 -36.52
CA GLN A 485 15.14 -12.44 -36.59
C GLN A 485 16.55 -11.98 -36.95
N GLN A 486 16.69 -11.11 -37.98
CA GLN A 486 17.99 -10.57 -38.39
C GLN A 486 18.68 -9.77 -37.28
N GLU A 487 17.94 -8.97 -36.50
CA GLU A 487 18.51 -8.21 -35.39
C GLU A 487 18.90 -9.14 -34.23
N LEU A 488 18.14 -10.21 -33.97
CA LEU A 488 18.51 -11.22 -32.96
C LEU A 488 19.78 -11.96 -33.38
N GLU A 489 19.93 -12.34 -34.69
CA GLU A 489 21.13 -12.96 -35.22
C GLU A 489 22.37 -12.06 -35.06
N ARG A 490 22.21 -10.74 -35.32
CA ARG A 490 23.29 -9.76 -35.11
C ARG A 490 23.71 -9.64 -33.66
N ASN A 491 22.71 -9.51 -32.73
CA ASN A 491 22.99 -9.39 -31.32
C ASN A 491 23.69 -10.65 -30.77
N LEU A 492 23.21 -11.83 -31.15
CA LEU A 492 23.86 -13.09 -30.78
C LEU A 492 25.31 -13.18 -31.28
N ALA A 493 25.54 -12.77 -32.55
CA ALA A 493 26.89 -12.75 -33.11
C ALA A 493 27.81 -11.71 -32.45
N ALA A 494 27.24 -10.60 -31.96
CA ALA A 494 27.97 -9.55 -31.25
C ALA A 494 28.15 -9.86 -29.75
N GLY A 495 27.52 -10.89 -29.20
CA GLY A 495 27.48 -11.17 -27.77
C GLY A 495 26.62 -10.17 -26.97
N GLU A 496 25.66 -9.53 -27.65
CA GLU A 496 24.76 -8.58 -27.03
C GLU A 496 23.47 -9.25 -26.57
N GLN A 497 22.83 -8.67 -25.56
CA GLN A 497 21.59 -9.17 -24.98
C GLN A 497 20.36 -8.58 -25.70
N SER A 498 19.30 -9.38 -25.79
CA SER A 498 18.02 -8.98 -26.41
C SER A 498 16.88 -9.16 -25.41
N ILE A 499 15.93 -8.20 -25.40
CA ILE A 499 14.71 -8.26 -24.61
C ILE A 499 13.51 -8.32 -25.56
N LEU A 500 12.73 -9.38 -25.48
CA LEU A 500 11.50 -9.55 -26.23
C LEU A 500 10.30 -9.27 -25.32
N PHE A 501 9.52 -8.25 -25.64
CA PHE A 501 8.36 -7.89 -24.84
C PHE A 501 7.05 -8.24 -25.55
N LEU A 502 6.25 -9.09 -24.89
CA LEU A 502 4.92 -9.47 -25.34
C LEU A 502 3.86 -8.77 -24.51
N ASN A 503 3.14 -7.81 -25.12
CA ASN A 503 2.06 -7.07 -24.43
C ASN A 503 0.75 -7.87 -24.35
N ARG A 504 0.81 -9.21 -24.24
CA ARG A 504 -0.39 -10.04 -24.21
C ARG A 504 -0.34 -11.07 -23.10
N ARG A 505 -1.24 -10.95 -22.12
CA ARG A 505 -1.44 -11.95 -21.07
C ARG A 505 -2.25 -13.13 -21.63
N GLY A 506 -1.75 -14.34 -21.44
CA GLY A 506 -2.49 -15.60 -21.59
C GLY A 506 -2.51 -16.21 -23.00
N SER A 507 -2.81 -17.50 -23.05
CA SER A 507 -2.92 -18.36 -24.23
C SER A 507 -4.21 -18.13 -25.06
N SER A 508 -4.72 -16.90 -25.12
CA SER A 508 -5.94 -16.62 -25.88
C SER A 508 -5.68 -16.78 -27.38
N ARG A 509 -6.19 -17.89 -27.92
CA ARG A 509 -6.10 -18.17 -29.35
C ARG A 509 -7.09 -17.26 -30.09
N GLN A 510 -6.61 -16.44 -31.00
CA GLN A 510 -7.46 -15.71 -31.94
C GLN A 510 -7.57 -16.48 -33.24
N LEU A 511 -8.73 -16.35 -33.88
CA LEU A 511 -8.90 -16.78 -35.27
C LEU A 511 -8.56 -15.59 -36.19
N LEU A 512 -7.69 -15.81 -37.15
CA LEU A 512 -7.27 -14.80 -38.13
C LEU A 512 -7.35 -15.41 -39.54
N CYS A 513 -7.84 -14.64 -40.50
CA CYS A 513 -7.69 -14.97 -41.91
C CYS A 513 -6.34 -14.48 -42.45
N PRO A 514 -5.42 -15.38 -42.87
CA PRO A 514 -4.13 -14.97 -43.41
C PRO A 514 -4.23 -14.17 -44.72
N GLN A 515 -5.29 -14.39 -45.51
CA GLN A 515 -5.45 -13.77 -46.84
C GLN A 515 -5.92 -12.31 -46.75
N CYS A 516 -6.90 -12.00 -45.89
CA CYS A 516 -7.49 -10.67 -45.81
C CYS A 516 -7.30 -9.96 -44.47
N GLY A 517 -6.70 -10.64 -43.46
CA GLY A 517 -6.50 -10.07 -42.13
C GLY A 517 -7.75 -10.02 -41.26
N TYR A 518 -8.86 -10.63 -41.69
CA TYR A 518 -10.10 -10.64 -40.91
C TYR A 518 -9.92 -11.36 -39.58
N VAL A 519 -10.39 -10.71 -38.50
CA VAL A 519 -10.47 -11.28 -37.14
C VAL A 519 -11.91 -11.12 -36.66
N PRO A 520 -12.57 -12.18 -36.17
CA PRO A 520 -13.93 -12.12 -35.66
C PRO A 520 -14.07 -11.10 -34.51
N GLN A 521 -15.05 -10.23 -34.63
CA GLN A 521 -15.38 -9.20 -33.63
C GLN A 521 -16.75 -9.44 -33.00
N CYS A 522 -16.89 -9.09 -31.75
CA CYS A 522 -18.16 -9.14 -31.06
C CYS A 522 -19.13 -8.12 -31.64
N PRO A 523 -20.34 -8.53 -32.11
CA PRO A 523 -21.30 -7.61 -32.71
C PRO A 523 -21.88 -6.61 -31.69
N ARG A 524 -21.74 -6.87 -30.37
CA ARG A 524 -22.25 -6.00 -29.31
C ARG A 524 -21.21 -5.04 -28.76
N CYS A 525 -19.93 -5.46 -28.70
CA CYS A 525 -18.87 -4.71 -28.02
C CYS A 525 -17.76 -4.25 -28.96
N SER A 526 -17.78 -4.66 -30.24
CA SER A 526 -16.74 -4.37 -31.24
C SER A 526 -15.31 -4.77 -30.85
N VAL A 527 -15.15 -5.61 -29.82
CA VAL A 527 -13.87 -6.19 -29.42
C VAL A 527 -13.67 -7.54 -30.11
N TYR A 528 -12.42 -7.93 -30.30
CA TYR A 528 -12.13 -9.25 -30.89
C TYR A 528 -12.59 -10.39 -30.00
N LEU A 529 -13.17 -11.43 -30.62
CA LEU A 529 -13.58 -12.64 -29.93
C LEU A 529 -12.38 -13.53 -29.62
N THR A 530 -12.42 -14.19 -28.49
CA THR A 530 -11.39 -15.15 -28.03
C THR A 530 -11.86 -16.57 -28.34
N TYR A 531 -11.00 -17.37 -28.97
CA TYR A 531 -11.27 -18.78 -29.24
C TYR A 531 -10.97 -19.64 -27.99
N HIS A 532 -11.94 -20.42 -27.58
CA HIS A 532 -11.84 -21.41 -26.51
C HIS A 532 -11.78 -22.82 -27.09
N SER A 533 -10.61 -23.47 -26.95
CA SER A 533 -10.37 -24.81 -27.50
C SER A 533 -11.23 -25.89 -26.85
N ALA A 534 -11.61 -25.74 -25.58
CA ALA A 534 -12.40 -26.72 -24.83
C ALA A 534 -13.81 -26.92 -25.41
N ASN A 535 -14.43 -25.87 -25.95
CA ASN A 535 -15.78 -25.91 -26.51
C ASN A 535 -15.85 -25.51 -27.99
N ARG A 536 -14.70 -25.22 -28.64
CA ARG A 536 -14.58 -24.75 -30.02
C ARG A 536 -15.47 -23.54 -30.35
N ARG A 537 -15.58 -22.60 -29.39
CA ARG A 537 -16.39 -21.40 -29.53
C ARG A 537 -15.55 -20.14 -29.46
N MET A 538 -16.02 -19.13 -30.19
CA MET A 538 -15.53 -17.77 -30.07
C MET A 538 -16.36 -17.04 -29.00
N MET A 539 -15.73 -16.43 -28.01
CA MET A 539 -16.43 -15.79 -26.90
C MET A 539 -15.94 -14.35 -26.66
N CYS A 540 -16.88 -13.50 -26.32
CA CYS A 540 -16.60 -12.14 -25.86
C CYS A 540 -16.52 -12.12 -24.32
N HIS A 541 -15.38 -11.77 -23.78
CA HIS A 541 -15.19 -11.68 -22.32
C HIS A 541 -15.84 -10.45 -21.69
N TYR A 542 -16.37 -9.50 -22.50
CA TYR A 542 -17.06 -8.32 -21.99
C TYR A 542 -18.56 -8.57 -21.76
N CYS A 543 -19.24 -9.17 -22.76
CA CYS A 543 -20.70 -9.32 -22.70
C CYS A 543 -21.16 -10.78 -22.70
N GLY A 544 -20.24 -11.75 -22.71
CA GLY A 544 -20.58 -13.17 -22.75
C GLY A 544 -21.13 -13.67 -24.10
N HIS A 545 -21.18 -12.83 -25.15
CA HIS A 545 -21.59 -13.27 -26.49
C HIS A 545 -20.69 -14.43 -26.94
N SER A 546 -21.29 -15.47 -27.49
CA SER A 546 -20.59 -16.67 -27.93
C SER A 546 -21.15 -17.21 -29.22
N GLU A 547 -20.27 -17.47 -30.19
CA GLU A 547 -20.59 -18.06 -31.47
C GLU A 547 -19.70 -19.25 -31.81
N ARG A 548 -20.08 -20.08 -32.77
CA ARG A 548 -19.23 -21.18 -33.24
C ARG A 548 -18.09 -20.64 -34.08
N SER A 549 -16.90 -21.23 -33.94
CA SER A 549 -15.78 -20.92 -34.83
C SER A 549 -16.08 -21.45 -36.25
N SER A 550 -15.77 -20.64 -37.25
CA SER A 550 -15.78 -21.06 -38.66
C SER A 550 -14.35 -21.28 -39.14
N ASP A 551 -14.12 -22.34 -39.88
CA ASP A 551 -12.81 -22.62 -40.50
C ASP A 551 -12.63 -21.83 -41.80
N THR A 552 -13.70 -21.16 -42.30
CA THR A 552 -13.66 -20.33 -43.49
C THR A 552 -13.93 -18.86 -43.16
N CYS A 553 -13.18 -17.98 -43.79
CA CYS A 553 -13.31 -16.53 -43.61
C CYS A 553 -14.61 -16.02 -44.24
N PRO A 554 -15.47 -15.29 -43.50
CA PRO A 554 -16.71 -14.75 -44.02
C PRO A 554 -16.49 -13.60 -45.04
N VAL A 555 -15.28 -13.03 -45.12
CA VAL A 555 -14.96 -11.91 -45.97
C VAL A 555 -14.39 -12.35 -47.32
N CYS A 556 -13.44 -13.29 -47.34
CA CYS A 556 -12.73 -13.68 -48.56
C CYS A 556 -12.82 -15.19 -48.89
N GLY A 557 -13.50 -16.00 -48.05
CA GLY A 557 -13.58 -17.47 -48.24
C GLY A 557 -12.30 -18.22 -47.92
N GLY A 558 -11.23 -17.55 -47.49
CA GLY A 558 -9.94 -18.19 -47.13
C GLY A 558 -10.03 -19.02 -45.85
N ILE A 559 -9.04 -19.88 -45.65
CA ILE A 559 -8.98 -20.73 -44.43
C ILE A 559 -8.57 -19.86 -43.23
N MET A 560 -9.37 -19.92 -42.16
CA MET A 560 -9.07 -19.26 -40.89
C MET A 560 -7.98 -20.04 -40.13
N LYS A 561 -7.00 -19.34 -39.58
CA LYS A 561 -5.94 -19.93 -38.76
C LYS A 561 -6.02 -19.49 -37.32
N HIS A 562 -5.74 -20.41 -36.42
CA HIS A 562 -5.58 -20.11 -34.99
C HIS A 562 -4.23 -19.45 -34.77
N VAL A 563 -4.24 -18.21 -34.36
CA VAL A 563 -3.04 -17.45 -33.99
C VAL A 563 -3.08 -17.25 -32.48
N GLY A 564 -2.21 -17.93 -31.77
CA GLY A 564 -2.01 -17.76 -30.33
C GLY A 564 -0.52 -17.57 -30.08
N THR A 565 -0.13 -16.37 -29.67
CA THR A 565 1.24 -16.09 -29.24
C THR A 565 1.24 -15.94 -27.73
N GLY A 566 1.44 -17.05 -26.99
CA GLY A 566 1.85 -17.00 -25.59
C GLY A 566 3.39 -17.00 -25.51
N THR A 567 3.94 -16.56 -24.38
CA THR A 567 5.39 -16.58 -24.11
C THR A 567 6.01 -17.96 -24.40
N GLN A 568 5.30 -19.02 -24.04
CA GLN A 568 5.75 -20.40 -24.29
C GLN A 568 5.93 -20.71 -25.78
N LYS A 569 5.00 -20.27 -26.63
CA LYS A 569 5.12 -20.49 -28.09
C LYS A 569 6.27 -19.67 -28.68
N VAL A 570 6.49 -18.44 -28.21
CA VAL A 570 7.63 -17.63 -28.65
C VAL A 570 8.94 -18.26 -28.22
N GLU A 571 9.01 -18.83 -27.02
CA GLU A 571 10.17 -19.57 -26.51
C GLU A 571 10.48 -20.80 -27.41
N GLU A 572 9.44 -21.58 -27.74
CA GLU A 572 9.59 -22.73 -28.69
C GLU A 572 10.11 -22.28 -30.05
N GLU A 573 9.53 -21.21 -30.64
CA GLU A 573 9.99 -20.68 -31.93
C GLU A 573 11.42 -20.10 -31.86
N LEU A 574 11.83 -19.51 -30.73
CA LEU A 574 13.21 -19.06 -30.52
C LEU A 574 14.18 -20.21 -30.43
N HIS A 575 13.82 -21.30 -29.77
CA HIS A 575 14.67 -22.52 -29.73
C HIS A 575 14.80 -23.18 -31.08
N ASP A 576 13.75 -23.15 -31.92
CA ASP A 576 13.79 -23.65 -33.29
C ASP A 576 14.69 -22.81 -34.19
N LEU A 577 14.62 -21.47 -34.06
CA LEU A 577 15.40 -20.52 -34.84
C LEU A 577 16.86 -20.43 -34.40
N PHE A 578 17.11 -20.55 -33.09
CA PHE A 578 18.44 -20.39 -32.48
C PHE A 578 18.78 -21.59 -31.57
N PRO A 579 19.05 -22.77 -32.14
CA PRO A 579 19.35 -23.96 -31.33
C PRO A 579 20.56 -23.74 -30.42
N GLY A 580 20.39 -24.08 -29.13
CA GLY A 580 21.45 -23.94 -28.12
C GLY A 580 21.57 -22.55 -27.49
N THR A 581 20.73 -21.57 -27.88
CA THR A 581 20.70 -20.27 -27.25
C THR A 581 19.81 -20.30 -25.98
N GLU A 582 20.34 -19.83 -24.86
CA GLU A 582 19.56 -19.73 -23.62
C GLU A 582 18.55 -18.58 -23.69
N VAL A 583 17.28 -18.89 -23.39
CA VAL A 583 16.18 -17.94 -23.30
C VAL A 583 15.68 -17.94 -21.88
N LEU A 584 15.74 -16.79 -21.21
CA LEU A 584 15.17 -16.59 -19.87
C LEU A 584 13.74 -16.08 -20.00
N ARG A 585 12.76 -16.88 -19.56
CA ARG A 585 11.36 -16.47 -19.59
C ARG A 585 10.94 -15.80 -18.29
N MET A 586 10.29 -14.62 -18.39
CA MET A 586 9.77 -13.86 -17.28
C MET A 586 8.29 -13.51 -17.52
N ASP A 587 7.39 -14.37 -17.09
CA ASP A 587 5.95 -14.18 -17.15
C ASP A 587 5.29 -14.32 -15.77
N ALA A 588 3.97 -14.15 -15.70
CA ALA A 588 3.23 -14.20 -14.44
C ALA A 588 3.39 -15.54 -13.68
N ASP A 589 3.59 -16.64 -14.43
CA ASP A 589 3.71 -17.98 -13.86
C ASP A 589 5.13 -18.26 -13.34
N THR A 590 6.15 -17.73 -14.01
CA THR A 590 7.56 -17.93 -13.68
C THR A 590 8.12 -16.89 -12.71
N ALA A 591 7.57 -15.68 -12.73
CA ALA A 591 8.13 -14.50 -12.06
C ALA A 591 7.43 -14.11 -10.75
N ALA A 592 6.40 -14.86 -10.28
CA ALA A 592 5.67 -14.55 -9.06
C ALA A 592 6.61 -14.34 -7.85
N GLY A 593 6.86 -13.09 -7.47
CA GLY A 593 7.74 -12.70 -6.36
C GLY A 593 9.24 -12.83 -6.61
N ARG A 594 9.69 -13.12 -7.86
CA ARG A 594 11.10 -13.34 -8.22
C ARG A 594 11.62 -12.42 -9.32
N HIS A 595 10.91 -11.36 -9.65
CA HIS A 595 11.29 -10.46 -10.76
C HIS A 595 12.73 -9.95 -10.65
N GLU A 596 13.15 -9.45 -9.49
CA GLU A 596 14.52 -8.96 -9.27
C GLU A 596 15.56 -10.07 -9.46
N GLN A 597 15.29 -11.26 -8.91
CA GLN A 597 16.23 -12.39 -9.02
C GLN A 597 16.43 -12.82 -10.47
N LEU A 598 15.37 -12.80 -11.29
CA LEU A 598 15.45 -13.13 -12.71
C LEU A 598 16.20 -12.07 -13.50
N LEU A 599 15.98 -10.79 -13.20
CA LEU A 599 16.72 -9.69 -13.83
C LEU A 599 18.20 -9.72 -13.42
N ASP A 600 18.50 -9.94 -12.14
CA ASP A 600 19.86 -10.11 -11.65
C ASP A 600 20.56 -11.32 -12.33
N LYS A 601 19.83 -12.41 -12.52
CA LYS A 601 20.34 -13.59 -13.23
C LYS A 601 20.64 -13.25 -14.70
N PHE A 602 19.69 -12.59 -15.39
CA PHE A 602 19.86 -12.16 -16.78
C PHE A 602 21.10 -11.29 -16.95
N GLU A 603 21.32 -10.32 -16.05
CA GLU A 603 22.46 -9.43 -16.11
C GLU A 603 23.78 -10.12 -15.77
N ARG A 604 23.84 -10.90 -14.66
CA ARG A 604 25.09 -11.53 -14.18
C ARG A 604 25.56 -12.67 -15.08
N GLU A 605 24.64 -13.50 -15.53
CA GLU A 605 24.95 -14.66 -16.35
C GLU A 605 25.03 -14.32 -17.85
N GLN A 606 24.80 -13.04 -18.21
CA GLN A 606 24.83 -12.54 -19.60
C GLN A 606 23.97 -13.40 -20.54
N ILE A 607 22.77 -13.80 -20.05
CA ILE A 607 21.86 -14.64 -20.82
C ILE A 607 21.47 -13.88 -22.11
N PRO A 608 21.54 -14.48 -23.30
CA PRO A 608 21.38 -13.75 -24.56
C PRO A 608 19.98 -13.17 -24.77
N ILE A 609 18.93 -13.88 -24.38
CA ILE A 609 17.54 -13.47 -24.65
C ILE A 609 16.70 -13.50 -23.36
N LEU A 610 16.04 -12.38 -23.04
CA LEU A 610 14.97 -12.27 -22.04
C LEU A 610 13.62 -12.17 -22.75
N LEU A 611 12.67 -13.05 -22.41
CA LEU A 611 11.34 -13.13 -22.98
C LEU A 611 10.25 -12.88 -21.92
#